data_c69ac86357808d03d15b7205a164a75e
#
_entry.id   c69ac86357808d03d15b7205a164a75e
#
_cell.length_a   1.000
_cell.length_b   1.000
_cell.length_c   1.000
_cell.angle_alpha   90.00
_cell.angle_beta   90.00
_cell.angle_gamma   90.00
#
_symmetry.space_group_name_H-M   'P 1'
#
loop_
_entity.id
_entity.type
_entity.pdbx_description
1 polymer ?
#
loop_
_entity_poly.entity_id
_entity_poly.type
_entity_poly.pdbx_seq_one_letter_code
_entity_poly.pdbx_strand_id
1 'polypeptide(L)'
;YNYIFHFDKKEVENLRSTGAKNIFHMPLAVNTKRVTKQIETSKIQKNKYKADVSFLGSLYSDRDFFDKISGINDYQKGFVDAVIKAQLLFQGCDLIEEALPKSFIESVLKLVDFNMDSEIKLSDEKILLDLIRKKATSIERIELLNFIAKKYQVVLYTGSADNMLYHVENRGYLDYNTQMPVMFNSSKINLNITLRSIQSGISLRALDIMGAGGFLISNWQPELAECFEEGKEVVMYYDRNDLMSKIEYYLQNEDERMKIAENGQKKIIEQFDYSCAWKKIFGVVF
;
A
#
# COMPACT_ATOMS: atom_id res chain seq x y z
N TYR A 1 -3.77 -25.01 -20.38
CA TYR A 1 -3.25 -23.66 -20.59
C TYR A 1 -3.48 -22.87 -19.30
N ASN A 2 -2.41 -22.22 -18.77
CA ASN A 2 -2.51 -21.35 -17.60
C ASN A 2 -2.50 -19.90 -18.09
N TYR A 3 -3.43 -19.09 -17.57
CA TYR A 3 -3.47 -17.64 -17.75
C TYR A 3 -3.19 -17.00 -16.39
N ILE A 4 -2.20 -16.11 -16.32
CA ILE A 4 -1.80 -15.42 -15.11
C ILE A 4 -2.13 -13.93 -15.26
N PHE A 5 -2.89 -13.40 -14.31
CA PHE A 5 -3.19 -11.98 -14.22
C PHE A 5 -2.48 -11.40 -13.02
N HIS A 6 -1.69 -10.35 -13.23
CA HIS A 6 -0.96 -9.68 -12.18
C HIS A 6 -1.26 -8.18 -12.19
N PHE A 7 -1.36 -7.58 -10.99
CA PHE A 7 -1.83 -6.20 -10.85
C PHE A 7 -0.73 -5.15 -10.94
N ASP A 8 0.53 -5.53 -10.97
CA ASP A 8 1.70 -4.66 -11.06
C ASP A 8 2.35 -4.84 -12.44
N LYS A 9 2.37 -3.79 -13.26
CA LYS A 9 2.94 -3.83 -14.62
C LYS A 9 4.41 -4.21 -14.62
N LYS A 10 5.16 -3.66 -13.65
CA LYS A 10 6.59 -3.93 -13.56
C LYS A 10 6.86 -5.41 -13.34
N GLU A 11 6.07 -6.06 -12.47
CA GLU A 11 6.22 -7.50 -12.24
C GLU A 11 5.77 -8.33 -13.45
N VAL A 12 4.75 -7.88 -14.20
CA VAL A 12 4.39 -8.51 -15.49
C VAL A 12 5.55 -8.45 -16.48
N GLU A 13 6.24 -7.31 -16.60
CA GLU A 13 7.41 -7.14 -17.44
C GLU A 13 8.55 -8.06 -16.97
N ASN A 14 8.84 -8.09 -15.68
CA ASN A 14 9.84 -8.95 -15.08
C ASN A 14 9.58 -10.43 -15.37
N LEU A 15 8.34 -10.90 -15.17
CA LEU A 15 7.97 -12.29 -15.44
C LEU A 15 8.04 -12.63 -16.93
N ARG A 16 7.68 -11.73 -17.83
CA ARG A 16 7.83 -11.92 -19.27
C ARG A 16 9.29 -12.02 -19.69
N SER A 17 10.18 -11.24 -19.09
CA SER A 17 11.61 -11.28 -19.38
C SER A 17 12.25 -12.63 -19.02
N THR A 18 11.68 -13.36 -18.06
CA THR A 18 12.10 -14.74 -17.71
C THR A 18 11.52 -15.81 -18.62
N GLY A 19 10.79 -15.43 -19.68
CA GLY A 19 10.19 -16.34 -20.65
C GLY A 19 8.78 -16.86 -20.29
N ALA A 20 8.18 -16.33 -19.24
CA ALA A 20 6.81 -16.69 -18.87
C ALA A 20 5.81 -16.22 -19.94
N LYS A 21 4.92 -17.14 -20.36
CA LYS A 21 3.89 -16.90 -21.36
C LYS A 21 2.52 -16.72 -20.69
N ASN A 22 1.57 -16.12 -21.40
CA ASN A 22 0.19 -15.91 -20.94
C ASN A 22 0.08 -15.15 -19.63
N ILE A 23 0.96 -14.14 -19.43
CA ILE A 23 0.90 -13.22 -18.31
C ILE A 23 0.32 -11.89 -18.77
N PHE A 24 -0.70 -11.42 -18.08
CA PHE A 24 -1.46 -10.22 -18.42
C PHE A 24 -1.50 -9.26 -17.25
N HIS A 25 -1.30 -7.98 -17.54
CA HIS A 25 -1.54 -6.94 -16.55
C HIS A 25 -3.05 -6.73 -16.35
N MET A 26 -3.46 -6.77 -15.10
CA MET A 26 -4.84 -6.49 -14.73
C MET A 26 -4.87 -5.87 -13.33
N PRO A 27 -5.25 -4.60 -13.18
CA PRO A 27 -5.41 -3.99 -11.87
C PRO A 27 -6.35 -4.78 -10.98
N LEU A 28 -6.16 -4.69 -9.68
CA LEU A 28 -7.09 -5.23 -8.69
C LEU A 28 -8.47 -4.57 -8.85
N ALA A 29 -9.48 -5.17 -8.27
CA ALA A 29 -10.86 -4.70 -8.38
C ALA A 29 -11.58 -4.68 -7.04
N VAL A 30 -12.66 -3.92 -6.95
CA VAL A 30 -13.50 -3.75 -5.77
C VAL A 30 -14.91 -4.29 -6.02
N ASN A 31 -15.48 -4.95 -5.03
CA ASN A 31 -16.90 -5.28 -5.05
C ASN A 31 -17.74 -4.07 -4.62
N THR A 32 -17.99 -3.15 -5.54
CA THR A 32 -18.64 -1.87 -5.25
C THR A 32 -20.05 -2.06 -4.72
N LYS A 33 -20.82 -3.06 -5.21
CA LYS A 33 -22.17 -3.37 -4.72
C LYS A 33 -22.17 -3.76 -3.25
N ARG A 34 -21.24 -4.63 -2.83
CA ARG A 34 -21.08 -5.01 -1.42
C ARG A 34 -20.72 -3.82 -0.55
N VAL A 35 -19.75 -3.02 -1.01
CA VAL A 35 -19.25 -1.83 -0.28
C VAL A 35 -20.38 -0.82 -0.07
N THR A 36 -21.12 -0.47 -1.11
CA THR A 36 -22.27 0.46 -1.02
C THR A 36 -23.34 -0.05 -0.06
N LYS A 37 -23.77 -1.31 -0.21
CA LYS A 37 -24.74 -1.93 0.68
C LYS A 37 -24.30 -1.86 2.14
N GLN A 38 -23.03 -2.15 2.42
CA GLN A 38 -22.50 -2.13 3.78
C GLN A 38 -22.53 -0.73 4.39
N ILE A 39 -22.16 0.30 3.63
CA ILE A 39 -22.19 1.71 4.08
C ILE A 39 -23.63 2.15 4.39
N GLU A 40 -24.58 1.79 3.52
CA GLU A 40 -26.00 2.14 3.71
C GLU A 40 -26.62 1.48 4.95
N THR A 41 -26.32 0.21 5.19
CA THR A 41 -26.85 -0.54 6.33
C THR A 41 -26.22 -0.15 7.67
N SER A 42 -25.04 0.47 7.64
CA SER A 42 -24.25 0.79 8.85
C SER A 42 -24.20 2.29 9.17
N LYS A 43 -25.17 3.08 8.68
CA LYS A 43 -25.21 4.56 8.88
C LYS A 43 -25.07 4.99 10.35
N ILE A 44 -25.66 4.23 11.29
CA ILE A 44 -25.61 4.53 12.74
C ILE A 44 -24.18 4.38 13.30
N GLN A 45 -23.34 3.53 12.69
CA GLN A 45 -22.00 3.25 13.20
C GLN A 45 -20.93 4.25 12.69
N LYS A 46 -21.28 5.14 11.74
CA LYS A 46 -20.33 6.11 11.16
C LYS A 46 -19.62 6.96 12.20
N ASN A 47 -20.32 7.39 13.25
CA ASN A 47 -19.73 8.23 14.31
C ASN A 47 -18.56 7.56 15.03
N LYS A 48 -18.54 6.23 15.12
CA LYS A 48 -17.46 5.45 15.74
C LYS A 48 -16.15 5.55 14.97
N TYR A 49 -16.24 5.77 13.66
CA TYR A 49 -15.06 5.73 12.76
C TYR A 49 -14.60 7.11 12.31
N LYS A 50 -15.20 8.19 12.84
CA LYS A 50 -14.74 9.55 12.50
C LYS A 50 -13.30 9.76 12.95
N ALA A 51 -12.51 10.34 12.06
CA ALA A 51 -11.13 10.75 12.29
C ALA A 51 -10.76 11.88 11.33
N ASP A 52 -9.81 12.72 11.71
CA ASP A 52 -9.23 13.68 10.76
C ASP A 52 -8.38 12.95 9.72
N VAL A 53 -7.47 12.09 10.18
CA VAL A 53 -6.65 11.23 9.34
C VAL A 53 -6.76 9.80 9.84
N SER A 54 -7.06 8.86 8.96
CA SER A 54 -7.05 7.43 9.26
C SER A 54 -6.01 6.69 8.43
N PHE A 55 -5.41 5.67 9.01
CA PHE A 55 -4.59 4.69 8.32
C PHE A 55 -5.03 3.28 8.71
N LEU A 56 -5.24 2.40 7.72
CA LEU A 56 -5.53 1.00 7.95
C LEU A 56 -4.49 0.13 7.24
N GLY A 57 -3.74 -0.64 8.00
CA GLY A 57 -2.73 -1.54 7.45
C GLY A 57 -1.76 -2.08 8.49
N SER A 58 -0.96 -3.10 8.12
CA SER A 58 0.12 -3.61 8.96
C SER A 58 1.22 -2.56 9.09
N LEU A 59 1.83 -2.46 10.26
CA LEU A 59 3.04 -1.66 10.46
C LEU A 59 4.31 -2.44 10.08
N TYR A 60 4.22 -3.77 9.99
CA TYR A 60 5.37 -4.67 9.82
C TYR A 60 6.43 -4.56 10.93
N SER A 61 6.17 -3.86 12.01
CA SER A 61 7.09 -3.61 13.13
C SER A 61 7.48 -4.89 13.90
N ASP A 62 6.59 -5.87 13.91
CA ASP A 62 6.80 -7.20 14.49
C ASP A 62 7.50 -8.18 13.54
N ARG A 63 7.66 -7.81 12.27
CA ARG A 63 8.18 -8.63 11.18
C ARG A 63 9.52 -8.12 10.63
N ASP A 64 10.31 -7.46 11.47
CA ASP A 64 11.67 -7.07 11.10
C ASP A 64 12.59 -8.30 11.17
N PHE A 65 12.47 -9.15 10.15
CA PHE A 65 13.28 -10.36 10.05
C PHE A 65 14.71 -10.07 9.60
N PHE A 66 14.96 -8.96 8.91
CA PHE A 66 16.31 -8.64 8.43
C PHE A 66 17.28 -8.43 9.59
N ASP A 67 16.93 -7.62 10.58
CA ASP A 67 17.78 -7.35 11.74
C ASP A 67 17.96 -8.55 12.68
N LYS A 68 17.09 -9.56 12.53
CA LYS A 68 17.12 -10.82 13.29
C LYS A 68 17.93 -11.91 12.61
N ILE A 69 18.50 -11.67 11.42
CA ILE A 69 19.37 -12.64 10.75
C ILE A 69 20.60 -12.89 11.63
N SER A 70 20.79 -14.14 12.05
CA SER A 70 21.94 -14.53 12.86
C SER A 70 23.24 -14.36 12.06
N GLY A 71 24.25 -13.73 12.66
CA GLY A 71 25.54 -13.50 12.02
C GLY A 71 25.62 -12.25 11.13
N ILE A 72 24.50 -11.51 10.92
CA ILE A 72 24.57 -10.23 10.22
C ILE A 72 25.40 -9.23 11.01
N ASN A 73 26.37 -8.59 10.37
CA ASN A 73 27.30 -7.66 11.02
C ASN A 73 26.83 -6.20 10.89
N ASP A 74 27.48 -5.29 11.65
CA ASP A 74 27.10 -3.86 11.69
C ASP A 74 27.29 -3.16 10.33
N TYR A 75 28.26 -3.58 9.53
CA TYR A 75 28.43 -3.06 8.17
C TYR A 75 27.23 -3.42 7.29
N GLN A 76 26.79 -4.69 7.32
CA GLN A 76 25.66 -5.14 6.52
C GLN A 76 24.36 -4.46 6.94
N LYS A 77 24.12 -4.28 8.25
CA LYS A 77 22.99 -3.52 8.79
C LYS A 77 23.04 -2.07 8.35
N GLY A 78 24.16 -1.40 8.57
CA GLY A 78 24.33 0.01 8.22
C GLY A 78 24.21 0.27 6.72
N PHE A 79 24.66 -0.67 5.88
CA PHE A 79 24.52 -0.56 4.43
C PHE A 79 23.03 -0.64 4.01
N VAL A 80 22.27 -1.62 4.52
CA VAL A 80 20.84 -1.73 4.25
C VAL A 80 20.09 -0.52 4.79
N ASP A 81 20.41 -0.04 5.98
CA ASP A 81 19.77 1.17 6.54
C ASP A 81 20.05 2.41 5.68
N ALA A 82 21.24 2.54 5.11
CA ALA A 82 21.56 3.63 4.17
C ALA A 82 20.75 3.52 2.86
N VAL A 83 20.62 2.32 2.31
CA VAL A 83 19.81 2.07 1.11
C VAL A 83 18.32 2.36 1.40
N ILE A 84 17.81 1.92 2.55
CA ILE A 84 16.43 2.22 2.97
C ILE A 84 16.23 3.74 3.10
N LYS A 85 17.13 4.47 3.76
CA LYS A 85 17.05 5.93 3.87
C LYS A 85 16.99 6.61 2.50
N ALA A 86 17.81 6.16 1.55
CA ALA A 86 17.75 6.65 0.17
C ALA A 86 16.40 6.31 -0.49
N GLN A 87 15.92 5.07 -0.36
CA GLN A 87 14.62 4.65 -0.90
C GLN A 87 13.46 5.51 -0.41
N LEU A 88 13.46 5.93 0.86
CA LEU A 88 12.38 6.73 1.43
C LEU A 88 12.30 8.16 0.86
N LEU A 89 13.33 8.62 0.16
CA LEU A 89 13.33 9.90 -0.56
C LEU A 89 12.65 9.82 -1.94
N PHE A 90 12.42 8.62 -2.45
CA PHE A 90 11.87 8.41 -3.79
C PHE A 90 10.60 7.56 -3.75
N GLN A 91 9.61 7.97 -4.55
CA GLN A 91 8.37 7.25 -4.73
C GLN A 91 8.31 6.64 -6.15
N GLY A 92 7.63 5.50 -6.30
CA GLY A 92 7.36 4.88 -7.59
C GLY A 92 8.57 4.24 -8.30
N CYS A 93 9.67 4.01 -7.58
CA CYS A 93 10.82 3.24 -8.05
C CYS A 93 11.33 2.30 -6.95
N ASP A 94 12.03 1.26 -7.35
CA ASP A 94 12.66 0.31 -6.43
C ASP A 94 14.19 0.50 -6.40
N LEU A 95 14.64 1.45 -5.59
CA LEU A 95 16.05 1.72 -5.40
C LEU A 95 16.75 0.60 -4.59
N ILE A 96 16.00 -0.15 -3.77
CA ILE A 96 16.57 -1.22 -2.92
C ILE A 96 17.23 -2.29 -3.80
N GLU A 97 16.54 -2.77 -4.82
CA GLU A 97 17.07 -3.79 -5.72
C GLU A 97 18.27 -3.26 -6.54
N GLU A 98 18.19 -2.02 -7.03
CA GLU A 98 19.24 -1.41 -7.84
C GLU A 98 20.51 -1.09 -7.04
N ALA A 99 20.37 -0.71 -5.77
CA ALA A 99 21.48 -0.26 -4.92
C ALA A 99 22.23 -1.40 -4.22
N LEU A 100 21.65 -2.60 -4.13
CA LEU A 100 22.27 -3.73 -3.45
C LEU A 100 23.15 -4.54 -4.43
N PRO A 101 24.50 -4.52 -4.29
CA PRO A 101 25.38 -5.32 -5.15
C PRO A 101 25.13 -6.82 -4.96
N LYS A 102 25.26 -7.60 -6.03
CA LYS A 102 25.12 -9.07 -5.96
C LYS A 102 26.04 -9.70 -4.90
N SER A 103 27.29 -9.24 -4.79
CA SER A 103 28.23 -9.71 -3.77
C SER A 103 27.75 -9.45 -2.35
N PHE A 104 27.03 -8.35 -2.11
CA PHE A 104 26.41 -8.07 -0.82
C PHE A 104 25.26 -9.05 -0.55
N ILE A 105 24.36 -9.21 -1.52
CA ILE A 105 23.23 -10.16 -1.44
C ILE A 105 23.76 -11.57 -1.13
N GLU A 106 24.73 -12.06 -1.90
CA GLU A 106 25.37 -13.37 -1.69
C GLU A 106 25.99 -13.50 -0.30
N SER A 107 26.59 -12.43 0.25
CA SER A 107 27.18 -12.44 1.60
C SER A 107 26.12 -12.60 2.69
N VAL A 108 24.94 -12.00 2.52
CA VAL A 108 23.82 -12.15 3.48
C VAL A 108 23.14 -13.50 3.33
N LEU A 109 22.94 -13.98 2.09
CA LEU A 109 22.34 -15.28 1.82
C LEU A 109 23.13 -16.47 2.42
N LYS A 110 24.45 -16.32 2.57
CA LYS A 110 25.26 -17.33 3.29
C LYS A 110 24.93 -17.46 4.79
N LEU A 111 24.25 -16.45 5.36
CA LEU A 111 23.86 -16.43 6.77
C LEU A 111 22.44 -16.95 7.01
N VAL A 112 21.68 -17.16 5.95
CA VAL A 112 20.26 -17.49 6.04
C VAL A 112 19.99 -18.80 5.33
N ASP A 113 19.22 -19.67 5.95
CA ASP A 113 18.62 -20.83 5.32
C ASP A 113 17.10 -20.60 5.25
N PHE A 114 16.62 -20.15 4.10
CA PHE A 114 15.19 -19.98 3.83
C PHE A 114 14.55 -21.34 3.51
N ASN A 115 14.65 -22.30 4.41
CA ASN A 115 13.95 -23.57 4.28
C ASN A 115 12.43 -23.35 4.31
N MET A 116 11.87 -23.02 3.15
CA MET A 116 10.43 -22.99 2.98
C MET A 116 9.97 -24.33 2.44
N ASP A 117 9.22 -25.09 3.26
CA ASP A 117 8.47 -26.28 2.84
C ASP A 117 7.30 -25.91 1.92
N SER A 118 7.59 -25.21 0.80
CA SER A 118 6.58 -24.85 -0.18
C SER A 118 6.91 -25.44 -1.54
N GLU A 119 5.88 -25.93 -2.23
CA GLU A 119 6.01 -26.43 -3.62
C GLU A 119 6.45 -25.33 -4.58
N ILE A 120 6.24 -24.05 -4.23
CA ILE A 120 6.66 -22.88 -5.00
C ILE A 120 7.89 -22.27 -4.36
N LYS A 121 9.06 -22.48 -4.95
CA LYS A 121 10.32 -21.88 -4.52
C LYS A 121 10.51 -20.51 -5.17
N LEU A 122 10.32 -19.45 -4.36
CA LEU A 122 10.90 -18.14 -4.69
C LEU A 122 12.42 -18.24 -4.55
N SER A 123 13.18 -17.48 -5.34
CA SER A 123 14.63 -17.40 -5.11
C SER A 123 14.90 -16.73 -3.77
N ASP A 124 15.93 -17.20 -3.05
CA ASP A 124 16.33 -16.63 -1.74
C ASP A 124 16.65 -15.14 -1.84
N GLU A 125 17.17 -14.69 -2.98
CA GLU A 125 17.39 -13.28 -3.31
C GLU A 125 16.07 -12.48 -3.28
N LYS A 126 15.01 -12.96 -3.93
CA LYS A 126 13.69 -12.30 -3.93
C LYS A 126 13.10 -12.24 -2.52
N ILE A 127 13.28 -13.29 -1.73
CA ILE A 127 12.83 -13.32 -0.34
C ILE A 127 13.58 -12.27 0.48
N LEU A 128 14.91 -12.20 0.35
CA LEU A 128 15.73 -11.21 1.05
C LEU A 128 15.34 -9.77 0.68
N LEU A 129 15.18 -9.49 -0.62
CA LEU A 129 14.73 -8.16 -1.09
C LEU A 129 13.35 -7.80 -0.53
N ASP A 130 12.41 -8.75 -0.48
CA ASP A 130 11.08 -8.50 0.10
C ASP A 130 11.13 -8.23 1.61
N LEU A 131 12.03 -8.87 2.35
CA LEU A 131 12.27 -8.56 3.76
C LEU A 131 12.78 -7.13 3.95
N ILE A 132 13.73 -6.68 3.11
CA ILE A 132 14.27 -5.31 3.17
C ILE A 132 13.18 -4.29 2.78
N ARG A 133 12.38 -4.57 1.74
CA ARG A 133 11.23 -3.73 1.33
C ARG A 133 10.18 -3.61 2.45
N LYS A 134 9.91 -4.69 3.18
CA LYS A 134 9.01 -4.68 4.34
C LYS A 134 9.59 -3.84 5.50
N LYS A 135 10.90 -3.94 5.76
CA LYS A 135 11.59 -3.08 6.74
C LYS A 135 11.47 -1.60 6.33
N ALA A 136 11.73 -1.27 5.07
CA ALA A 136 11.56 0.09 4.55
C ALA A 136 10.12 0.61 4.73
N THR A 137 9.13 -0.22 4.42
CA THR A 137 7.71 0.11 4.61
C THR A 137 7.36 0.34 6.08
N SER A 138 7.91 -0.47 6.98
CA SER A 138 7.71 -0.32 8.44
C SER A 138 8.20 1.04 8.91
N ILE A 139 9.45 1.39 8.57
CA ILE A 139 10.07 2.67 8.93
C ILE A 139 9.23 3.82 8.38
N GLU A 140 8.87 3.79 7.09
CA GLU A 140 8.07 4.85 6.45
C GLU A 140 6.72 5.06 7.14
N ARG A 141 5.98 3.99 7.41
CA ARG A 141 4.67 4.06 8.06
C ARG A 141 4.76 4.66 9.46
N ILE A 142 5.71 4.19 10.27
CA ILE A 142 5.91 4.68 11.63
C ILE A 142 6.33 6.15 11.63
N GLU A 143 7.29 6.54 10.79
CA GLU A 143 7.76 7.91 10.70
C GLU A 143 6.67 8.89 10.23
N LEU A 144 5.92 8.53 9.17
CA LEU A 144 4.86 9.38 8.63
C LEU A 144 3.70 9.52 9.62
N LEU A 145 3.23 8.43 10.23
CA LEU A 145 2.15 8.48 11.21
C LEU A 145 2.54 9.33 12.43
N ASN A 146 3.76 9.15 12.96
CA ASN A 146 4.28 9.98 14.05
C ASN A 146 4.44 11.46 13.64
N PHE A 147 4.82 11.72 12.39
CA PHE A 147 4.98 13.08 11.88
C PHE A 147 3.63 13.81 11.80
N ILE A 148 2.60 13.13 11.28
CA ILE A 148 1.24 13.68 11.17
C ILE A 148 0.61 13.87 12.54
N ALA A 149 0.81 12.91 13.46
CA ALA A 149 0.21 12.92 14.80
C ALA A 149 0.71 14.08 15.70
N LYS A 150 1.80 14.74 15.33
CA LYS A 150 2.25 15.98 16.03
C LYS A 150 1.26 17.14 15.87
N LYS A 151 0.43 17.15 14.82
CA LYS A 151 -0.45 18.29 14.48
C LYS A 151 -1.92 17.90 14.36
N TYR A 152 -2.22 16.68 13.94
CA TYR A 152 -3.57 16.20 13.63
C TYR A 152 -3.91 14.92 14.37
N GLN A 153 -5.21 14.70 14.61
CA GLN A 153 -5.69 13.42 15.12
C GLN A 153 -5.46 12.32 14.07
N VAL A 154 -4.65 11.33 14.43
CA VAL A 154 -4.40 10.15 13.60
C VAL A 154 -5.00 8.93 14.27
N VAL A 155 -5.88 8.24 13.54
CA VAL A 155 -6.46 6.96 13.96
C VAL A 155 -5.87 5.84 13.12
N LEU A 156 -5.30 4.87 13.79
CA LEU A 156 -4.71 3.68 13.20
C LEU A 156 -5.63 2.48 13.42
N TYR A 157 -5.75 1.66 12.38
CA TYR A 157 -6.38 0.34 12.47
C TYR A 157 -5.37 -0.74 12.06
N THR A 158 -4.83 -1.45 13.04
CA THR A 158 -3.83 -2.49 12.84
C THR A 158 -3.87 -3.54 13.92
N GLY A 159 -3.43 -4.76 13.59
CA GLY A 159 -3.09 -5.78 14.57
C GLY A 159 -1.59 -5.89 14.85
N SER A 160 -0.76 -5.00 14.24
CA SER A 160 0.69 -4.98 14.49
C SER A 160 1.01 -4.33 15.83
N ALA A 161 2.18 -4.65 16.40
CA ALA A 161 2.72 -3.93 17.55
C ALA A 161 2.92 -2.43 17.20
N ASP A 162 2.52 -1.54 18.09
CA ASP A 162 2.47 -0.08 17.88
C ASP A 162 3.31 0.71 18.90
N ASN A 163 4.16 0.04 19.65
CA ASN A 163 5.02 0.64 20.69
C ASN A 163 5.99 1.72 20.19
N MET A 164 6.15 1.86 18.89
CA MET A 164 6.97 2.90 18.24
C MET A 164 6.14 4.12 17.80
N LEU A 165 4.83 4.11 18.05
CA LEU A 165 3.94 5.20 17.69
C LEU A 165 3.69 6.13 18.88
N TYR A 166 3.66 7.45 18.60
CA TYR A 166 3.42 8.50 19.58
C TYR A 166 2.22 9.33 19.16
N HIS A 167 1.25 9.52 20.06
CA HIS A 167 0.03 10.29 19.82
C HIS A 167 -0.88 9.77 18.68
N VAL A 168 -0.70 8.51 18.27
CA VAL A 168 -1.56 7.82 17.29
C VAL A 168 -2.53 6.93 18.07
N GLU A 169 -3.82 7.09 17.82
CA GLU A 169 -4.85 6.27 18.44
C GLU A 169 -5.02 4.96 17.68
N ASN A 170 -4.55 3.84 18.22
CA ASN A 170 -4.78 2.52 17.62
C ASN A 170 -6.13 1.96 18.09
N ARG A 171 -7.04 1.75 17.15
CA ARG A 171 -8.38 1.17 17.40
C ARG A 171 -8.45 -0.33 17.06
N GLY A 172 -7.30 -0.98 16.85
CA GLY A 172 -7.20 -2.41 16.62
C GLY A 172 -7.62 -2.86 15.22
N TYR A 173 -7.97 -4.12 15.09
CA TYR A 173 -8.35 -4.75 13.83
C TYR A 173 -9.76 -4.37 13.39
N LEU A 174 -9.95 -4.24 12.07
CA LEU A 174 -11.27 -4.09 11.44
C LEU A 174 -11.56 -5.27 10.50
N ASP A 175 -12.79 -5.75 10.55
CA ASP A 175 -13.27 -6.73 9.56
C ASP A 175 -13.37 -6.09 8.16
N TYR A 176 -12.75 -6.77 7.19
CA TYR A 176 -12.65 -6.31 5.81
C TYR A 176 -14.02 -6.10 5.15
N ASN A 177 -14.96 -7.01 5.42
CA ASN A 177 -16.22 -7.04 4.70
C ASN A 177 -17.25 -6.08 5.28
N THR A 178 -17.26 -5.88 6.60
CA THR A 178 -18.34 -5.19 7.30
C THR A 178 -17.94 -3.84 7.88
N GLN A 179 -16.72 -3.70 8.41
CA GLN A 179 -16.31 -2.50 9.14
C GLN A 179 -15.45 -1.54 8.28
N MET A 180 -14.55 -2.10 7.47
CA MET A 180 -13.60 -1.32 6.70
C MET A 180 -14.27 -0.32 5.72
N PRO A 181 -15.32 -0.69 4.94
CA PRO A 181 -15.99 0.27 4.06
C PRO A 181 -16.61 1.44 4.81
N VAL A 182 -17.20 1.17 5.99
CA VAL A 182 -17.84 2.22 6.81
C VAL A 182 -16.78 3.16 7.37
N MET A 183 -15.66 2.64 7.82
CA MET A 183 -14.54 3.43 8.33
C MET A 183 -13.98 4.36 7.24
N PHE A 184 -13.71 3.86 6.03
CA PHE A 184 -13.22 4.68 4.93
C PHE A 184 -14.19 5.79 4.53
N ASN A 185 -15.49 5.51 4.53
CA ASN A 185 -16.52 6.50 4.24
C ASN A 185 -16.71 7.54 5.37
N SER A 186 -16.23 7.26 6.58
CA SER A 186 -16.46 8.09 7.77
C SER A 186 -15.28 8.99 8.15
N SER A 187 -14.07 8.64 7.72
CA SER A 187 -12.86 9.43 7.98
C SER A 187 -12.76 10.58 7.00
N LYS A 188 -12.27 11.75 7.44
CA LYS A 188 -12.08 12.90 6.55
C LYS A 188 -11.01 12.63 5.50
N ILE A 189 -9.87 12.08 5.92
CA ILE A 189 -8.74 11.70 5.06
C ILE A 189 -8.38 10.25 5.37
N ASN A 190 -8.29 9.44 4.32
CA ASN A 190 -7.77 8.08 4.40
C ASN A 190 -6.38 8.05 3.75
N LEU A 191 -5.38 7.73 4.55
CA LEU A 191 -4.00 7.67 4.10
C LEU A 191 -3.69 6.27 3.56
N ASN A 192 -3.06 6.21 2.38
CA ASN A 192 -2.44 5.00 1.86
C ASN A 192 -0.92 5.20 1.77
N ILE A 193 -0.18 4.30 2.40
CA ILE A 193 1.28 4.19 2.31
C ILE A 193 1.55 2.82 1.71
N THR A 194 1.81 2.80 0.40
CA THR A 194 1.95 1.56 -0.39
C THR A 194 3.12 0.74 0.11
N LEU A 195 2.95 -0.58 0.20
CA LEU A 195 4.01 -1.53 0.51
C LEU A 195 5.12 -1.42 -0.56
N ARG A 196 6.36 -1.29 -0.16
CA ARG A 196 7.51 -1.11 -1.07
C ARG A 196 7.78 -2.32 -1.99
N SER A 197 7.18 -3.47 -1.71
CA SER A 197 7.19 -4.61 -2.65
C SER A 197 6.26 -4.40 -3.86
N ILE A 198 5.33 -3.44 -3.82
CA ILE A 198 4.52 -3.03 -4.98
C ILE A 198 5.33 -1.95 -5.72
N GLN A 199 5.79 -2.27 -6.93
CA GLN A 199 6.71 -1.42 -7.67
C GLN A 199 5.99 -0.33 -8.48
N SER A 200 4.97 -0.70 -9.25
CA SER A 200 4.20 0.23 -10.07
C SER A 200 2.69 0.18 -9.81
N GLY A 201 2.22 -0.97 -9.33
CA GLY A 201 0.80 -1.31 -9.23
C GLY A 201 0.01 -0.48 -8.23
N ILE A 202 -1.31 -0.43 -8.44
CA ILE A 202 -2.24 0.22 -7.51
C ILE A 202 -2.55 -0.76 -6.38
N SER A 203 -2.27 -0.35 -5.12
CA SER A 203 -2.61 -1.17 -3.97
C SER A 203 -4.13 -1.36 -3.85
N LEU A 204 -4.57 -2.56 -3.43
CA LEU A 204 -6.00 -2.82 -3.19
C LEU A 204 -6.58 -1.81 -2.19
N ARG A 205 -5.78 -1.36 -1.22
CA ARG A 205 -6.19 -0.38 -0.22
C ARG A 205 -6.62 0.95 -0.84
N ALA A 206 -5.89 1.46 -1.83
CA ALA A 206 -6.25 2.68 -2.54
C ALA A 206 -7.61 2.53 -3.26
N LEU A 207 -7.81 1.40 -3.93
CA LEU A 207 -9.08 1.09 -4.60
C LEU A 207 -10.24 0.92 -3.61
N ASP A 208 -10.01 0.24 -2.47
CA ASP A 208 -11.01 0.06 -1.41
C ASP A 208 -11.47 1.40 -0.80
N ILE A 209 -10.52 2.31 -0.53
CA ILE A 209 -10.81 3.65 -0.01
C ILE A 209 -11.71 4.41 -0.99
N MET A 210 -11.28 4.52 -2.24
CA MET A 210 -12.05 5.24 -3.27
C MET A 210 -13.39 4.54 -3.55
N GLY A 211 -13.41 3.21 -3.61
CA GLY A 211 -14.64 2.43 -3.80
C GLY A 211 -15.67 2.64 -2.67
N ALA A 212 -15.21 2.92 -1.47
CA ALA A 212 -16.07 3.28 -0.34
C ALA A 212 -16.51 4.76 -0.35
N GLY A 213 -16.11 5.56 -1.33
CA GLY A 213 -16.34 7.01 -1.36
C GLY A 213 -15.54 7.75 -0.30
N GLY A 214 -14.45 7.17 0.17
CA GLY A 214 -13.49 7.80 1.07
C GLY A 214 -12.52 8.70 0.29
N PHE A 215 -12.15 9.83 0.86
CA PHE A 215 -11.11 10.68 0.29
C PHE A 215 -9.74 10.05 0.54
N LEU A 216 -8.99 9.82 -0.54
CA LEU A 216 -7.68 9.16 -0.54
C LEU A 216 -6.55 10.18 -0.67
N ILE A 217 -5.57 10.11 0.25
CA ILE A 217 -4.22 10.64 0.00
C ILE A 217 -3.25 9.45 -0.04
N SER A 218 -2.57 9.24 -1.16
CA SER A 218 -1.63 8.13 -1.36
C SER A 218 -0.23 8.65 -1.69
N ASN A 219 0.80 7.89 -1.33
CA ASN A 219 2.10 8.12 -1.95
C ASN A 219 1.99 7.94 -3.47
N TRP A 220 2.80 8.71 -4.21
CA TRP A 220 2.80 8.63 -5.68
C TRP A 220 3.18 7.23 -6.15
N GLN A 221 2.41 6.70 -7.11
CA GLN A 221 2.65 5.43 -7.78
C GLN A 221 2.40 5.58 -9.27
N PRO A 222 3.23 4.97 -10.15
CA PRO A 222 3.09 5.13 -11.59
C PRO A 222 1.71 4.79 -12.12
N GLU A 223 1.17 3.62 -11.79
CA GLU A 223 -0.14 3.18 -12.29
C GLU A 223 -1.31 3.95 -11.66
N LEU A 224 -1.15 4.46 -10.43
CA LEU A 224 -2.17 5.33 -9.84
C LEU A 224 -2.25 6.65 -10.62
N ALA A 225 -1.10 7.22 -10.98
CA ALA A 225 -1.03 8.46 -11.77
C ALA A 225 -1.48 8.26 -13.23
N GLU A 226 -1.28 7.08 -13.81
CA GLU A 226 -1.80 6.75 -15.15
C GLU A 226 -3.32 6.59 -15.17
N CYS A 227 -3.88 5.99 -14.11
CA CYS A 227 -5.29 5.63 -14.05
C CYS A 227 -6.18 6.75 -13.52
N PHE A 228 -5.66 7.65 -12.69
CA PHE A 228 -6.46 8.67 -12.00
C PHE A 228 -5.86 10.05 -12.16
N GLU A 229 -6.72 11.06 -12.36
CA GLU A 229 -6.31 12.45 -12.47
C GLU A 229 -6.09 13.06 -11.08
N GLU A 230 -4.83 13.49 -10.80
CA GLU A 230 -4.48 14.11 -9.52
C GLU A 230 -5.25 15.43 -9.33
N GLY A 231 -5.74 15.65 -8.11
CA GLY A 231 -6.54 16.83 -7.74
C GLY A 231 -8.00 16.78 -8.22
N LYS A 232 -8.39 15.73 -8.98
CA LYS A 232 -9.79 15.55 -9.42
C LYS A 232 -10.41 14.24 -8.99
N GLU A 233 -9.63 13.15 -8.97
CA GLU A 233 -10.08 11.79 -8.66
C GLU A 233 -9.29 11.17 -7.50
N VAL A 234 -8.07 11.65 -7.27
CA VAL A 234 -7.15 11.19 -6.22
C VAL A 234 -6.22 12.32 -5.82
N VAL A 235 -5.64 12.23 -4.62
CA VAL A 235 -4.53 13.09 -4.19
C VAL A 235 -3.33 12.22 -3.90
N MET A 236 -2.17 12.59 -4.48
CA MET A 236 -0.92 11.88 -4.28
C MET A 236 0.11 12.79 -3.61
N TYR A 237 0.98 12.22 -2.76
CA TYR A 237 2.09 12.95 -2.16
C TYR A 237 3.44 12.35 -2.59
N TYR A 238 4.47 13.19 -2.63
CA TYR A 238 5.83 12.84 -3.07
C TYR A 238 6.81 12.75 -1.90
N ASP A 239 6.60 13.55 -0.86
CA ASP A 239 7.39 13.53 0.37
C ASP A 239 6.54 13.89 1.60
N ARG A 240 7.14 13.82 2.79
CA ARG A 240 6.44 14.06 4.06
C ARG A 240 5.93 15.51 4.23
N ASN A 241 6.61 16.50 3.63
CA ASN A 241 6.21 17.91 3.75
C ASN A 241 5.03 18.19 2.81
N ASP A 242 5.09 17.65 1.59
CA ASP A 242 3.98 17.67 0.63
C ASP A 242 2.74 16.97 1.23
N LEU A 243 2.92 15.80 1.85
CA LEU A 243 1.84 15.10 2.57
C LEU A 243 1.20 15.99 3.65
N MET A 244 2.02 16.63 4.49
CA MET A 244 1.51 17.50 5.57
C MET A 244 0.75 18.69 5.01
N SER A 245 1.26 19.34 3.96
CA SER A 245 0.61 20.47 3.30
C SER A 245 -0.75 20.07 2.70
N LYS A 246 -0.82 18.90 2.06
CA LYS A 246 -2.06 18.35 1.51
C LYS A 246 -3.07 17.98 2.60
N ILE A 247 -2.63 17.38 3.69
CA ILE A 247 -3.51 17.11 4.85
C ILE A 247 -4.09 18.41 5.39
N GLU A 248 -3.26 19.44 5.62
CA GLU A 248 -3.70 20.73 6.12
C GLU A 248 -4.72 21.38 5.18
N TYR A 249 -4.43 21.41 3.89
CA TYR A 249 -5.29 21.99 2.87
C TYR A 249 -6.66 21.29 2.83
N TYR A 250 -6.67 19.97 2.70
CA TYR A 250 -7.92 19.21 2.53
C TYR A 250 -8.73 19.05 3.82
N LEU A 251 -8.16 19.24 5.00
CA LEU A 251 -8.94 19.35 6.23
C LEU A 251 -9.74 20.66 6.30
N GLN A 252 -9.26 21.72 5.64
CA GLN A 252 -9.91 23.04 5.60
C GLN A 252 -10.84 23.20 4.40
N ASN A 253 -10.66 22.44 3.32
CA ASN A 253 -11.40 22.55 2.04
C ASN A 253 -12.31 21.32 1.85
N GLU A 254 -13.40 21.25 2.64
CA GLU A 254 -14.31 20.09 2.67
C GLU A 254 -15.00 19.83 1.35
N ASP A 255 -15.55 20.87 0.70
CA ASP A 255 -16.30 20.73 -0.56
C ASP A 255 -15.42 20.14 -1.67
N GLU A 256 -14.18 20.62 -1.79
CA GLU A 256 -13.23 20.10 -2.77
C GLU A 256 -12.85 18.65 -2.45
N ARG A 257 -12.57 18.36 -1.16
CA ARG A 257 -12.28 16.99 -0.68
C ARG A 257 -13.40 16.02 -1.03
N MET A 258 -14.66 16.42 -0.78
CA MET A 258 -15.83 15.60 -1.08
C MET A 258 -15.98 15.36 -2.58
N LYS A 259 -15.78 16.39 -3.41
CA LYS A 259 -15.87 16.28 -4.87
C LYS A 259 -14.82 15.33 -5.45
N ILE A 260 -13.58 15.39 -4.95
CA ILE A 260 -12.51 14.46 -5.36
C ILE A 260 -12.88 13.02 -4.98
N ALA A 261 -13.38 12.80 -3.77
CA ALA A 261 -13.81 11.48 -3.30
C ALA A 261 -14.95 10.91 -4.16
N GLU A 262 -15.95 11.73 -4.51
CA GLU A 262 -17.06 11.34 -5.40
C GLU A 262 -16.56 10.97 -6.81
N ASN A 263 -15.67 11.75 -7.40
CA ASN A 263 -15.10 11.48 -8.71
C ASN A 263 -14.28 10.18 -8.71
N GLY A 264 -13.43 10.00 -7.69
CA GLY A 264 -12.67 8.76 -7.51
C GLY A 264 -13.58 7.55 -7.37
N GLN A 265 -14.64 7.63 -6.56
CA GLN A 265 -15.61 6.56 -6.41
C GLN A 265 -16.31 6.22 -7.73
N LYS A 266 -16.75 7.24 -8.48
CA LYS A 266 -17.39 7.04 -9.78
C LYS A 266 -16.48 6.26 -10.73
N LYS A 267 -15.21 6.64 -10.80
CA LYS A 267 -14.23 5.94 -11.65
C LYS A 267 -13.99 4.50 -11.21
N ILE A 268 -13.95 4.22 -9.89
CA ILE A 268 -13.87 2.85 -9.38
C ILE A 268 -15.06 2.02 -9.85
N ILE A 269 -16.29 2.55 -9.74
CA ILE A 269 -17.50 1.85 -10.17
C ILE A 269 -17.46 1.56 -11.68
N GLU A 270 -17.00 2.52 -12.49
CA GLU A 270 -17.00 2.41 -13.94
C GLU A 270 -15.88 1.50 -14.48
N GLN A 271 -14.70 1.45 -13.83
CA GLN A 271 -13.51 0.83 -14.42
C GLN A 271 -12.85 -0.26 -13.55
N PHE A 272 -13.05 -0.25 -12.23
CA PHE A 272 -12.40 -1.14 -11.28
C PHE A 272 -13.37 -2.01 -10.46
N ASP A 273 -14.64 -2.07 -10.86
CA ASP A 273 -15.59 -3.01 -10.28
C ASP A 273 -15.29 -4.46 -10.70
N TYR A 274 -15.64 -5.42 -9.88
CA TYR A 274 -15.50 -6.85 -10.19
C TYR A 274 -16.10 -7.22 -11.55
N SER A 275 -17.22 -6.61 -11.96
CA SER A 275 -17.83 -6.86 -13.27
C SER A 275 -16.93 -6.44 -14.43
N CYS A 276 -16.15 -5.36 -14.26
CA CYS A 276 -15.17 -4.91 -15.24
C CYS A 276 -13.96 -5.87 -15.31
N ALA A 277 -13.49 -6.34 -14.16
CA ALA A 277 -12.40 -7.31 -14.10
C ALA A 277 -12.80 -8.63 -14.79
N TRP A 278 -13.97 -9.16 -14.51
CA TRP A 278 -14.46 -10.39 -15.14
C TRP A 278 -14.61 -10.26 -16.66
N LYS A 279 -15.12 -9.11 -17.16
CA LYS A 279 -15.18 -8.87 -18.62
C LYS A 279 -13.80 -8.92 -19.27
N LYS A 280 -12.78 -8.30 -18.62
CA LYS A 280 -11.40 -8.33 -19.12
C LYS A 280 -10.83 -9.75 -19.13
N ILE A 281 -11.03 -10.52 -18.04
CA ILE A 281 -10.56 -11.91 -17.93
C ILE A 281 -11.18 -12.75 -19.05
N PHE A 282 -12.50 -12.71 -19.20
CA PHE A 282 -13.19 -13.50 -20.25
C PHE A 282 -12.75 -13.10 -21.65
N GLY A 283 -12.52 -11.81 -21.91
CA GLY A 283 -12.02 -11.36 -23.21
C GLY A 283 -10.59 -11.78 -23.56
N VAL A 284 -9.81 -12.24 -22.55
CA VAL A 284 -8.46 -12.78 -22.75
C VAL A 284 -8.47 -14.30 -22.87
N VAL A 285 -9.38 -14.98 -22.15
CA VAL A 285 -9.38 -16.44 -22.02
C VAL A 285 -10.23 -17.10 -23.11
N PHE A 286 -11.29 -16.43 -23.56
CA PHE A 286 -12.25 -16.90 -24.57
C PHE A 286 -12.32 -15.95 -25.76
#